data_0c4f7cfc17b0e4a48a92e8764d081a82
#
_entry.id   0c4f7cfc17b0e4a48a92e8764d081a82
#
_cell.length_a   1.000
_cell.length_b   1.000
_cell.length_c   1.000
_cell.angle_alpha   90.00
_cell.angle_beta   90.00
_cell.angle_gamma   90.00
#
_symmetry.space_group_name_H-M   'P 1'
#
loop_
_entity.id
_entity.type
_entity.pdbx_description
1 polymer ?
#
loop_
_entity_poly.entity_id
_entity_poly.type
_entity_poly.pdbx_seq_one_letter_code
_entity_poly.pdbx_strand_id
1 'polypeptide(L)'
;MANDKNGWSRRRFVLSLGTAAIAAGCESKRPASEARRFPSTFRWGCGSSAFQVEGALDVDGRGESIWDTFAKQNGRIKDGSTPSITCSSYYRYKEDAALLSSAKLNSYKFSISWPRVFPTGSGSLNERGMDYYDRLTDALLQRHITPYVTLFHWDLPQRLYELGGWMSRDTGERFADYAAAVTRRLGDRLKNFITINEANVHLFLGHVIGNHAPGLHDAKLIGPVTHHLNMAQGRAIQAMRAQRNDLTIGPGLALAPVRPEGGRIHLLNDIAALAFDELWSGAFLDPLLTGKYPLAANQMLADVVKTGDMSTIHQGCDFIGVNYYTPFYLKADFSGPSFLGPGRTPDGVTRDASGHEIDPTGLQEVLNRLTKDYSNPRLIVTENGCSDPLGDHAAIIDDEFRIRYLSAHLRAVMQAMDNGSRVEGFFVWSLLDNWEWDLGFTSKFGLVAQNVNTGERTPKKSYAWFADIAETGLLPRLTVAPRKGGS
;
A
#
# COMPACT_ATOMS: atom_id res chain seq x y z
N MET A 1 -14.81 -16.94 -47.73
CA MET A 1 -15.09 -18.05 -46.79
C MET A 1 -13.88 -18.22 -45.92
N ALA A 2 -13.92 -17.75 -44.70
CA ALA A 2 -13.14 -18.19 -43.56
C ALA A 2 -13.63 -17.41 -42.34
N ASN A 3 -14.25 -18.11 -41.41
CA ASN A 3 -14.83 -17.61 -40.19
C ASN A 3 -13.70 -17.32 -39.17
N ASP A 4 -13.63 -16.08 -38.71
CA ASP A 4 -12.80 -15.71 -37.58
C ASP A 4 -13.67 -15.61 -36.32
N LYS A 5 -13.51 -16.56 -35.39
CA LYS A 5 -14.22 -16.62 -34.12
C LYS A 5 -13.32 -16.04 -33.03
N ASN A 6 -13.35 -14.73 -32.83
CA ASN A 6 -12.75 -14.08 -31.68
C ASN A 6 -13.58 -14.32 -30.42
N GLY A 7 -13.02 -15.11 -29.51
CA GLY A 7 -13.58 -15.40 -28.21
C GLY A 7 -13.47 -14.21 -27.27
N TRP A 8 -14.55 -13.56 -26.97
CA TRP A 8 -14.69 -12.55 -25.93
C TRP A 8 -14.82 -13.22 -24.55
N SER A 9 -13.84 -13.04 -23.71
CA SER A 9 -13.97 -13.31 -22.27
C SER A 9 -14.84 -12.22 -21.64
N ARG A 10 -16.12 -12.51 -21.50
CA ARG A 10 -17.11 -11.59 -20.93
C ARG A 10 -17.27 -11.89 -19.44
N ARG A 11 -17.12 -10.88 -18.58
CA ARG A 11 -17.89 -10.81 -17.34
C ARG A 11 -19.38 -10.82 -17.74
N ARG A 12 -19.98 -12.00 -17.74
CA ARG A 12 -21.38 -12.16 -18.11
C ARG A 12 -22.26 -11.76 -16.92
N PHE A 13 -23.02 -10.71 -17.12
CA PHE A 13 -24.27 -10.49 -16.42
C PHE A 13 -25.25 -11.58 -16.92
N VAL A 14 -25.47 -12.61 -16.11
CA VAL A 14 -26.53 -13.61 -16.36
C VAL A 14 -27.37 -13.68 -15.10
N LEU A 15 -28.55 -13.09 -15.18
CA LEU A 15 -29.70 -13.48 -14.36
C LEU A 15 -30.05 -14.94 -14.78
N SER A 16 -29.65 -15.91 -13.93
CA SER A 16 -30.21 -17.25 -13.99
C SER A 16 -30.86 -17.59 -12.65
N LEU A 17 -32.18 -17.51 -12.64
CA LEU A 17 -32.97 -18.29 -11.70
C LEU A 17 -32.80 -19.77 -12.07
N GLY A 18 -32.07 -20.51 -11.27
CA GLY A 18 -31.80 -21.94 -11.48
C GLY A 18 -31.46 -22.61 -10.15
N THR A 19 -32.38 -23.48 -9.76
CA THR A 19 -32.37 -24.45 -8.65
C THR A 19 -30.99 -24.95 -8.22
N ALA A 20 -30.67 -24.74 -6.94
CA ALA A 20 -29.50 -25.30 -6.28
C ALA A 20 -29.61 -26.81 -6.12
N ALA A 21 -28.78 -27.54 -6.85
CA ALA A 21 -28.45 -28.94 -6.51
C ALA A 21 -27.29 -28.89 -5.50
N ILE A 22 -27.56 -29.34 -4.29
CA ILE A 22 -26.58 -29.52 -3.23
C ILE A 22 -25.68 -30.72 -3.60
N ALA A 23 -24.50 -30.47 -4.15
CA ALA A 23 -23.44 -31.44 -4.19
C ALA A 23 -22.67 -31.34 -2.85
N ALA A 24 -22.93 -32.29 -1.95
CA ALA A 24 -22.13 -32.48 -0.75
C ALA A 24 -20.74 -32.98 -1.16
N GLY A 25 -19.80 -32.04 -1.39
CA GLY A 25 -18.38 -32.33 -1.47
C GLY A 25 -17.88 -32.63 -0.05
N CYS A 26 -17.28 -33.79 0.16
CA CYS A 26 -16.54 -34.10 1.38
C CYS A 26 -15.38 -33.12 1.56
N GLU A 27 -15.60 -32.03 2.29
CA GLU A 27 -14.53 -31.28 2.90
C GLU A 27 -13.89 -32.17 3.95
N SER A 28 -12.68 -32.65 3.70
CA SER A 28 -11.84 -33.21 4.75
C SER A 28 -11.52 -32.09 5.75
N LYS A 29 -12.35 -31.97 6.79
CA LYS A 29 -12.07 -31.09 7.92
C LYS A 29 -10.78 -31.59 8.56
N ARG A 30 -9.65 -30.95 8.26
CA ARG A 30 -8.44 -31.11 9.07
C ARG A 30 -8.78 -30.81 10.52
N PRO A 31 -8.28 -31.59 11.47
CA PRO A 31 -8.58 -31.34 12.87
C PRO A 31 -8.12 -29.91 13.24
N ALA A 32 -8.99 -29.18 13.93
CA ALA A 32 -8.76 -27.80 14.38
C ALA A 32 -7.61 -27.66 15.42
N SER A 33 -6.75 -28.67 15.55
CA SER A 33 -5.85 -28.86 16.68
C SER A 33 -4.39 -28.51 16.47
N GLU A 34 -3.91 -28.25 15.25
CA GLU A 34 -2.51 -27.96 15.02
C GLU A 34 -2.25 -26.44 14.81
N ALA A 35 -1.19 -25.94 15.46
CA ALA A 35 -0.67 -24.58 15.18
C ALA A 35 -0.27 -24.54 13.70
N ARG A 36 -0.77 -23.55 12.97
CA ARG A 36 -0.49 -23.41 11.54
C ARG A 36 0.84 -22.73 11.33
N ARG A 37 1.61 -23.20 10.37
CA ARG A 37 2.93 -22.67 10.05
C ARG A 37 2.96 -22.06 8.65
N PHE A 38 3.53 -20.87 8.54
CA PHE A 38 3.90 -20.26 7.25
C PHE A 38 5.13 -20.96 6.65
N PRO A 39 5.31 -20.94 5.33
CA PRO A 39 6.52 -21.48 4.69
C PRO A 39 7.80 -20.85 5.23
N SER A 40 8.89 -21.61 5.29
CA SER A 40 10.20 -21.10 5.74
C SER A 40 10.77 -19.98 4.83
N THR A 41 10.29 -19.89 3.60
CA THR A 41 10.66 -18.86 2.64
C THR A 41 9.83 -17.59 2.76
N PHE A 42 8.86 -17.55 3.68
CA PHE A 42 7.94 -16.44 3.85
C PHE A 42 8.67 -15.16 4.29
N ARG A 43 8.32 -14.03 3.69
CA ARG A 43 8.92 -12.73 3.98
C ARG A 43 8.20 -12.05 5.13
N TRP A 44 8.89 -11.91 6.25
CA TRP A 44 8.43 -11.22 7.43
C TRP A 44 9.07 -9.84 7.48
N GLY A 45 8.28 -8.79 7.44
CA GLY A 45 8.82 -7.45 7.40
C GLY A 45 7.99 -6.39 8.08
N CYS A 46 8.56 -5.19 8.11
CA CYS A 46 7.87 -3.95 8.42
C CYS A 46 8.04 -2.95 7.28
N GLY A 47 7.13 -1.96 7.21
CA GLY A 47 7.21 -0.85 6.28
C GLY A 47 7.60 0.47 6.94
N SER A 48 8.10 1.39 6.12
CA SER A 48 8.22 2.82 6.39
C SER A 48 8.21 3.60 5.07
N SER A 49 8.01 4.92 5.14
CA SER A 49 8.26 5.81 4.00
C SER A 49 9.26 6.91 4.37
N ALA A 50 10.04 7.34 3.39
CA ALA A 50 11.12 8.31 3.59
C ALA A 50 10.62 9.59 4.26
N PHE A 51 9.54 10.19 3.73
CA PHE A 51 9.01 11.44 4.26
C PHE A 51 8.50 11.32 5.70
N GLN A 52 7.94 10.16 6.06
CA GLN A 52 7.37 9.93 7.39
C GLN A 52 8.42 9.65 8.48
N VAL A 53 9.61 9.14 8.11
CA VAL A 53 10.58 8.68 9.12
C VAL A 53 11.95 9.36 9.07
N GLU A 54 12.39 9.87 7.91
CA GLU A 54 13.77 10.34 7.75
C GLU A 54 14.06 11.62 8.54
N GLY A 55 13.16 12.62 8.50
CA GLY A 55 13.49 13.99 8.88
C GLY A 55 14.57 14.56 7.96
N ALA A 56 15.49 15.37 8.49
CA ALA A 56 16.61 15.91 7.73
C ALA A 56 16.18 16.57 6.40
N LEU A 57 15.13 17.42 6.45
CA LEU A 57 14.45 17.96 5.27
C LEU A 57 15.34 18.94 4.46
N ASP A 58 16.28 19.59 5.09
CA ASP A 58 17.21 20.59 4.54
C ASP A 58 18.68 20.12 4.53
N VAL A 59 18.91 18.81 4.71
CA VAL A 59 20.25 18.24 4.83
C VAL A 59 20.70 17.63 3.51
N ASP A 60 22.00 17.71 3.24
CA ASP A 60 22.70 17.13 2.09
C ASP A 60 22.08 17.50 0.73
N GLY A 61 21.51 18.71 0.64
CA GLY A 61 20.98 19.23 -0.61
C GLY A 61 19.65 18.62 -1.05
N ARG A 62 18.87 18.03 -0.14
CA ARG A 62 17.51 17.60 -0.43
C ARG A 62 16.66 18.78 -0.91
N GLY A 63 15.89 18.59 -1.98
CA GLY A 63 14.89 19.56 -2.43
C GLY A 63 13.56 19.42 -1.68
N GLU A 64 12.71 20.43 -1.80
CA GLU A 64 11.35 20.36 -1.25
C GLU A 64 10.48 19.39 -2.04
N SER A 65 9.57 18.70 -1.35
CA SER A 65 8.46 17.94 -1.91
C SER A 65 7.14 18.68 -1.77
N ILE A 66 6.11 18.18 -2.45
CA ILE A 66 4.74 18.68 -2.28
C ILE A 66 4.25 18.57 -0.82
N TRP A 67 4.74 17.61 -0.05
CA TRP A 67 4.41 17.45 1.35
C TRP A 67 5.08 18.49 2.25
N ASP A 68 6.31 18.93 1.93
CA ASP A 68 6.96 20.04 2.64
C ASP A 68 6.12 21.33 2.51
N THR A 69 5.62 21.61 1.31
CA THR A 69 4.78 22.78 1.04
C THR A 69 3.39 22.63 1.67
N PHE A 70 2.78 21.45 1.58
CA PHE A 70 1.46 21.17 2.13
C PHE A 70 1.44 21.30 3.67
N ALA A 71 2.43 20.71 4.35
CA ALA A 71 2.52 20.74 5.80
C ALA A 71 2.74 22.15 6.40
N LYS A 72 3.27 23.09 5.61
CA LYS A 72 3.42 24.50 6.01
C LYS A 72 2.10 25.28 6.02
N GLN A 73 1.04 24.77 5.38
CA GLN A 73 -0.25 25.43 5.32
C GLN A 73 -1.03 25.21 6.61
N ASN A 74 -1.56 26.30 7.18
CA ASN A 74 -2.34 26.23 8.42
C ASN A 74 -3.56 25.29 8.30
N GLY A 75 -3.76 24.43 9.29
CA GLY A 75 -4.91 23.53 9.38
C GLY A 75 -4.84 22.30 8.47
N ARG A 76 -3.73 22.08 7.75
CA ARG A 76 -3.55 20.89 6.94
C ARG A 76 -3.14 19.68 7.75
N ILE A 77 -2.38 19.87 8.81
CA ILE A 77 -1.93 18.81 9.72
C ILE A 77 -2.72 18.90 11.02
N LYS A 78 -3.38 17.80 11.39
CA LYS A 78 -4.36 17.71 12.48
C LYS A 78 -3.85 18.22 13.84
N ASP A 79 -2.59 17.90 14.18
CA ASP A 79 -1.95 18.32 15.43
C ASP A 79 -1.03 19.54 15.27
N GLY A 80 -0.97 20.13 14.07
CA GLY A 80 -0.09 21.26 13.76
C GLY A 80 1.39 20.90 13.77
N SER A 81 1.77 19.64 13.86
CA SER A 81 3.16 19.18 13.84
C SER A 81 3.80 19.38 12.46
N THR A 82 5.13 19.38 12.45
CA THR A 82 5.92 19.47 11.22
C THR A 82 6.71 18.19 10.99
N PRO A 83 6.98 17.82 9.72
CA PRO A 83 7.76 16.64 9.41
C PRO A 83 9.29 16.83 9.58
N SER A 84 9.73 17.98 10.08
CA SER A 84 11.16 18.30 10.28
C SER A 84 11.83 17.40 11.31
N ILE A 85 11.06 17.00 12.34
CA ILE A 85 11.50 16.07 13.38
C ILE A 85 10.56 14.89 13.36
N THR A 86 10.82 13.91 12.52
CA THR A 86 10.08 12.65 12.49
C THR A 86 10.80 11.60 13.36
N CYS A 87 11.08 10.42 12.85
CA CYS A 87 11.86 9.41 13.56
C CYS A 87 13.37 9.66 13.50
N SER A 88 13.82 10.69 12.77
CA SER A 88 15.24 10.98 12.50
C SER A 88 16.00 9.77 11.92
N SER A 89 15.31 8.93 11.16
CA SER A 89 15.88 7.71 10.58
C SER A 89 17.06 8.01 9.63
N TYR A 90 17.11 9.22 9.05
CA TYR A 90 18.27 9.67 8.29
C TYR A 90 19.59 9.53 9.03
N TYR A 91 19.59 9.82 10.34
CA TYR A 91 20.75 9.71 11.22
C TYR A 91 20.81 8.37 11.96
N ARG A 92 19.63 7.75 12.21
CA ARG A 92 19.49 6.60 13.10
C ARG A 92 19.17 5.28 12.38
N TYR A 93 19.37 5.22 11.04
CA TYR A 93 19.09 4.03 10.23
C TYR A 93 19.76 2.73 10.72
N LYS A 94 20.92 2.83 11.41
CA LYS A 94 21.60 1.67 12.00
C LYS A 94 20.82 1.10 13.20
N GLU A 95 20.15 1.95 13.96
CA GLU A 95 19.27 1.53 15.05
C GLU A 95 18.01 0.90 14.50
N ASP A 96 17.43 1.47 13.43
CA ASP A 96 16.29 0.88 12.75
C ASP A 96 16.60 -0.53 12.22
N ALA A 97 17.76 -0.68 11.58
CA ALA A 97 18.23 -1.98 11.11
C ALA A 97 18.50 -2.96 12.27
N ALA A 98 18.96 -2.48 13.42
CA ALA A 98 19.13 -3.30 14.62
C ALA A 98 17.78 -3.75 15.21
N LEU A 99 16.78 -2.88 15.25
CA LEU A 99 15.41 -3.23 15.67
C LEU A 99 14.81 -4.30 14.76
N LEU A 100 14.92 -4.16 13.45
CA LEU A 100 14.44 -5.18 12.50
C LEU A 100 15.09 -6.55 12.75
N SER A 101 16.42 -6.56 12.93
CA SER A 101 17.18 -7.79 13.18
C SER A 101 16.81 -8.43 14.52
N SER A 102 16.64 -7.63 15.59
CA SER A 102 16.24 -8.17 16.91
C SER A 102 14.80 -8.70 16.92
N ALA A 103 13.92 -8.14 16.07
CA ALA A 103 12.59 -8.69 15.81
C ALA A 103 12.60 -9.90 14.84
N LYS A 104 13.76 -10.46 14.50
CA LYS A 104 13.89 -11.61 13.59
C LYS A 104 13.26 -11.37 12.21
N LEU A 105 13.05 -10.13 11.82
CA LEU A 105 12.50 -9.79 10.51
C LEU A 105 13.55 -9.99 9.43
N ASN A 106 13.16 -10.67 8.37
CA ASN A 106 14.05 -10.97 7.24
C ASN A 106 13.89 -9.98 6.07
N SER A 107 12.98 -9.02 6.18
CA SER A 107 12.68 -8.08 5.12
C SER A 107 12.31 -6.69 5.67
N TYR A 108 12.58 -5.64 4.90
CA TYR A 108 12.21 -4.27 5.25
C TYR A 108 11.78 -3.50 4.00
N LYS A 109 10.57 -2.92 4.04
CA LYS A 109 10.06 -2.02 3.01
C LYS A 109 10.37 -0.58 3.41
N PHE A 110 11.07 0.15 2.56
CA PHE A 110 11.30 1.59 2.73
C PHE A 110 11.19 2.30 1.39
N SER A 111 11.01 3.61 1.39
CA SER A 111 11.02 4.38 0.15
C SER A 111 12.30 5.19 0.02
N ILE A 112 12.66 5.49 -1.22
CA ILE A 112 13.70 6.47 -1.55
C ILE A 112 13.01 7.81 -1.81
N SER A 113 13.42 8.86 -1.10
CA SER A 113 12.90 10.21 -1.32
C SER A 113 13.40 10.77 -2.65
N TRP A 114 12.48 10.93 -3.62
CA TRP A 114 12.83 11.49 -4.92
C TRP A 114 13.51 12.86 -4.82
N PRO A 115 12.99 13.85 -4.02
CA PRO A 115 13.68 15.14 -3.88
C PRO A 115 15.02 15.06 -3.14
N ARG A 116 15.35 13.97 -2.43
CA ARG A 116 16.68 13.76 -1.87
C ARG A 116 17.68 13.33 -2.94
N VAL A 117 17.23 12.57 -3.92
CA VAL A 117 18.05 12.04 -5.03
C VAL A 117 18.17 13.04 -6.19
N PHE A 118 17.06 13.67 -6.55
CA PHE A 118 16.98 14.75 -7.54
C PHE A 118 16.23 15.93 -6.93
N PRO A 119 16.93 16.93 -6.38
CA PRO A 119 16.30 18.02 -5.62
C PRO A 119 15.22 18.79 -6.37
N THR A 120 15.33 18.89 -7.70
CA THR A 120 14.33 19.53 -8.59
C THR A 120 13.49 18.49 -9.35
N GLY A 121 13.66 17.20 -9.04
CA GLY A 121 12.99 16.09 -9.72
C GLY A 121 13.67 15.60 -11.00
N SER A 122 14.67 16.30 -11.50
CA SER A 122 15.46 15.96 -12.69
C SER A 122 16.81 16.67 -12.66
N GLY A 123 17.64 16.46 -13.69
CA GLY A 123 18.95 17.09 -13.81
C GLY A 123 20.08 16.28 -13.16
N SER A 124 20.95 16.93 -12.40
CA SER A 124 22.10 16.25 -11.78
C SER A 124 21.67 15.45 -10.54
N LEU A 125 22.19 14.24 -10.42
CA LEU A 125 22.06 13.40 -9.26
C LEU A 125 22.68 14.06 -8.03
N ASN A 126 21.96 14.08 -6.92
CA ASN A 126 22.49 14.49 -5.64
C ASN A 126 23.23 13.29 -5.00
N GLU A 127 24.52 13.23 -5.19
CA GLU A 127 25.38 12.12 -4.71
C GLU A 127 25.28 11.94 -3.19
N ARG A 128 25.28 13.03 -2.40
CA ARG A 128 25.16 12.96 -0.93
C ARG A 128 23.82 12.36 -0.48
N GLY A 129 22.74 12.71 -1.18
CA GLY A 129 21.43 12.11 -0.94
C GLY A 129 21.40 10.62 -1.29
N MET A 130 22.05 10.23 -2.38
CA MET A 130 22.13 8.82 -2.79
C MET A 130 23.03 8.00 -1.84
N ASP A 131 24.12 8.56 -1.35
CA ASP A 131 25.04 7.93 -0.39
C ASP A 131 24.35 7.54 0.92
N TYR A 132 23.28 8.25 1.32
CA TYR A 132 22.47 7.83 2.45
C TYR A 132 21.82 6.47 2.20
N TYR A 133 21.21 6.28 1.02
CA TYR A 133 20.58 5.01 0.65
C TYR A 133 21.59 3.89 0.41
N ASP A 134 22.81 4.19 -0.03
CA ASP A 134 23.92 3.24 -0.03
C ASP A 134 24.18 2.71 1.39
N ARG A 135 24.36 3.61 2.35
CA ARG A 135 24.63 3.25 3.76
C ARG A 135 23.47 2.50 4.42
N LEU A 136 22.21 2.90 4.14
CA LEU A 136 21.04 2.19 4.63
C LEU A 136 20.96 0.78 4.07
N THR A 137 21.18 0.64 2.77
CA THR A 137 21.21 -0.66 2.08
C THR A 137 22.23 -1.60 2.70
N ASP A 138 23.46 -1.12 2.88
CA ASP A 138 24.54 -1.91 3.49
C ASP A 138 24.22 -2.30 4.93
N ALA A 139 23.65 -1.39 5.73
CA ALA A 139 23.27 -1.69 7.10
C ALA A 139 22.17 -2.76 7.22
N LEU A 140 21.25 -2.84 6.26
CA LEU A 140 20.24 -3.89 6.18
C LEU A 140 20.85 -5.22 5.75
N LEU A 141 21.63 -5.23 4.67
CA LEU A 141 22.23 -6.45 4.13
C LEU A 141 23.22 -7.10 5.10
N GLN A 142 24.01 -6.30 5.84
CA GLN A 142 24.90 -6.79 6.90
C GLN A 142 24.14 -7.53 8.02
N ARG A 143 22.83 -7.32 8.14
CA ARG A 143 21.95 -7.98 9.10
C ARG A 143 21.04 -9.03 8.46
N HIS A 144 21.33 -9.42 7.21
CA HIS A 144 20.55 -10.38 6.43
C HIS A 144 19.08 -9.96 6.23
N ILE A 145 18.81 -8.66 6.21
CA ILE A 145 17.49 -8.11 5.94
C ILE A 145 17.39 -7.80 4.45
N THR A 146 16.43 -8.41 3.78
CA THR A 146 16.14 -8.19 2.35
C THR A 146 15.40 -6.86 2.15
N PRO A 147 15.96 -5.88 1.42
CA PRO A 147 15.26 -4.64 1.13
C PRO A 147 14.15 -4.83 0.10
N TYR A 148 13.01 -4.18 0.34
CA TYR A 148 11.93 -3.90 -0.61
C TYR A 148 11.82 -2.39 -0.77
N VAL A 149 12.18 -1.88 -1.93
CA VAL A 149 12.38 -0.44 -2.13
C VAL A 149 11.25 0.16 -2.93
N THR A 150 10.57 1.13 -2.33
CA THR A 150 9.56 1.94 -3.00
C THR A 150 10.20 3.16 -3.63
N LEU A 151 9.99 3.36 -4.93
CA LEU A 151 10.56 4.51 -5.64
C LEU A 151 9.75 5.79 -5.41
N PHE A 152 8.43 5.71 -5.34
CA PHE A 152 7.59 6.85 -5.07
C PHE A 152 6.58 6.56 -3.96
N HIS A 153 6.73 7.29 -2.85
CA HIS A 153 5.79 7.23 -1.71
C HIS A 153 5.33 8.65 -1.36
N TRP A 154 4.71 9.31 -2.36
CA TRP A 154 3.95 10.55 -2.34
C TRP A 154 4.77 11.85 -2.25
N ASP A 155 6.06 11.79 -2.04
CA ASP A 155 6.96 12.94 -1.91
C ASP A 155 7.47 13.44 -3.28
N LEU A 156 6.52 13.81 -4.17
CA LEU A 156 6.85 14.39 -5.47
C LEU A 156 7.67 15.69 -5.27
N PRO A 157 8.82 15.86 -5.95
CA PRO A 157 9.56 17.11 -5.90
C PRO A 157 8.67 18.31 -6.22
N GLN A 158 8.69 19.34 -5.37
CA GLN A 158 7.86 20.52 -5.50
C GLN A 158 8.01 21.19 -6.88
N ARG A 159 9.23 21.20 -7.40
CA ARG A 159 9.49 21.76 -8.74
C ARG A 159 8.78 21.00 -9.86
N LEU A 160 8.66 19.68 -9.77
CA LEU A 160 7.87 18.91 -10.75
C LEU A 160 6.38 19.23 -10.64
N TYR A 161 5.87 19.41 -9.42
CA TYR A 161 4.48 19.83 -9.23
C TYR A 161 4.19 21.19 -9.88
N GLU A 162 5.08 22.17 -9.74
CA GLU A 162 4.99 23.49 -10.40
C GLU A 162 4.99 23.40 -11.92
N LEU A 163 5.57 22.36 -12.50
CA LEU A 163 5.58 22.05 -13.93
C LEU A 163 4.40 21.17 -14.37
N GLY A 164 3.41 20.98 -13.50
CA GLY A 164 2.18 20.25 -13.78
C GLY A 164 2.03 18.92 -13.00
N GLY A 165 3.04 18.45 -12.29
CA GLY A 165 2.97 17.26 -11.45
C GLY A 165 2.44 16.05 -12.22
N TRP A 166 1.64 15.21 -11.56
CA TRP A 166 1.03 14.05 -12.20
C TRP A 166 -0.08 14.39 -13.21
N MET A 167 -0.46 15.64 -13.34
CA MET A 167 -1.33 16.13 -14.41
C MET A 167 -0.57 16.27 -15.75
N SER A 168 0.76 16.27 -15.72
CA SER A 168 1.64 16.30 -16.89
C SER A 168 2.21 14.91 -17.21
N ARG A 169 2.24 14.55 -18.50
CA ARG A 169 2.88 13.32 -18.98
C ARG A 169 4.41 13.31 -18.75
N ASP A 170 5.03 14.52 -18.75
CA ASP A 170 6.47 14.69 -18.60
C ASP A 170 6.97 14.21 -17.23
N THR A 171 6.14 14.26 -16.19
CA THR A 171 6.48 13.73 -14.88
C THR A 171 6.80 12.23 -14.94
N GLY A 172 6.08 11.49 -15.79
CA GLY A 172 6.34 10.06 -16.00
C GLY A 172 7.72 9.77 -16.64
N GLU A 173 8.20 10.65 -17.54
CA GLU A 173 9.56 10.55 -18.10
C GLU A 173 10.62 10.81 -17.01
N ARG A 174 10.41 11.85 -16.20
CA ARG A 174 11.32 12.17 -15.09
C ARG A 174 11.35 11.07 -14.03
N PHE A 175 10.22 10.41 -13.81
CA PHE A 175 10.16 9.26 -12.92
C PHE A 175 10.94 8.06 -13.46
N ALA A 176 10.90 7.81 -14.76
CA ALA A 176 11.70 6.76 -15.40
C ALA A 176 13.20 7.05 -15.30
N ASP A 177 13.62 8.31 -15.51
CA ASP A 177 15.02 8.73 -15.35
C ASP A 177 15.51 8.52 -13.91
N TYR A 178 14.67 8.89 -12.93
CA TYR A 178 14.93 8.67 -11.51
C TYR A 178 15.03 7.16 -11.18
N ALA A 179 14.09 6.34 -11.64
CA ALA A 179 14.10 4.90 -11.45
C ALA A 179 15.36 4.25 -12.04
N ALA A 180 15.78 4.68 -13.24
CA ALA A 180 17.00 4.21 -13.88
C ALA A 180 18.26 4.61 -13.08
N ALA A 181 18.31 5.83 -12.55
CA ALA A 181 19.45 6.30 -11.74
C ALA A 181 19.59 5.50 -10.43
N VAL A 182 18.48 5.28 -9.72
CA VAL A 182 18.46 4.43 -8.51
C VAL A 182 18.90 3.01 -8.84
N THR A 183 18.36 2.42 -9.92
CA THR A 183 18.72 1.07 -10.35
C THR A 183 20.19 0.94 -10.71
N ARG A 184 20.74 1.93 -11.39
CA ARG A 184 22.16 1.94 -11.78
C ARG A 184 23.09 2.00 -10.56
N ARG A 185 22.74 2.79 -9.54
CA ARG A 185 23.54 2.98 -8.34
C ARG A 185 23.43 1.84 -7.34
N LEU A 186 22.21 1.34 -7.11
CA LEU A 186 21.90 0.42 -6.02
C LEU A 186 21.44 -0.97 -6.48
N GLY A 187 21.16 -1.16 -7.78
CA GLY A 187 20.58 -2.39 -8.30
C GLY A 187 21.51 -3.61 -8.26
N ASP A 188 22.80 -3.44 -7.96
CA ASP A 188 23.71 -4.52 -7.63
C ASP A 188 23.29 -5.24 -6.33
N ARG A 189 22.75 -4.51 -5.35
CA ARG A 189 22.36 -4.96 -4.02
C ARG A 189 20.83 -4.96 -3.80
N LEU A 190 20.10 -4.00 -4.35
CA LEU A 190 18.65 -3.92 -4.28
C LEU A 190 18.02 -4.72 -5.43
N LYS A 191 17.18 -5.70 -5.11
CA LYS A 191 16.53 -6.57 -6.09
C LYS A 191 15.03 -6.45 -6.14
N ASN A 192 14.38 -6.04 -5.04
CA ASN A 192 12.93 -5.99 -4.95
C ASN A 192 12.45 -4.53 -4.94
N PHE A 193 11.67 -4.15 -5.94
CA PHE A 193 11.23 -2.78 -6.13
C PHE A 193 9.70 -2.68 -6.19
N ILE A 194 9.18 -1.69 -5.50
CA ILE A 194 7.81 -1.19 -5.63
C ILE A 194 7.90 0.13 -6.39
N THR A 195 7.28 0.22 -7.55
CA THR A 195 7.37 1.41 -8.38
C THR A 195 6.70 2.60 -7.73
N ILE A 196 5.40 2.50 -7.48
CA ILE A 196 4.58 3.56 -6.86
C ILE A 196 3.79 2.94 -5.73
N ASN A 197 3.87 3.56 -4.54
CA ASN A 197 3.02 3.17 -3.42
C ASN A 197 1.67 3.86 -3.55
N GLU A 198 0.60 3.05 -3.55
CA GLU A 198 -0.79 3.51 -3.45
C GLU A 198 -1.12 4.66 -4.42
N ALA A 199 -0.88 4.42 -5.71
CA ALA A 199 -1.20 5.38 -6.76
C ALA A 199 -2.67 5.85 -6.68
N ASN A 200 -3.58 4.96 -6.30
CA ASN A 200 -4.99 5.24 -6.08
C ASN A 200 -5.23 6.17 -4.88
N VAL A 201 -4.59 5.96 -3.74
CA VAL A 201 -4.70 6.86 -2.57
C VAL A 201 -4.14 8.24 -2.91
N HIS A 202 -2.95 8.29 -3.53
CA HIS A 202 -2.34 9.55 -3.95
C HIS A 202 -3.23 10.34 -4.92
N LEU A 203 -3.91 9.66 -5.85
CA LEU A 203 -4.91 10.27 -6.72
C LEU A 203 -6.08 10.82 -5.89
N PHE A 204 -6.76 9.95 -5.14
CA PHE A 204 -8.03 10.33 -4.53
C PHE A 204 -7.83 11.34 -3.39
N LEU A 205 -6.91 11.11 -2.47
CA LEU A 205 -6.71 12.00 -1.33
C LEU A 205 -5.94 13.27 -1.72
N GLY A 206 -5.03 13.19 -2.67
CA GLY A 206 -4.21 14.34 -3.08
C GLY A 206 -4.85 15.24 -4.14
N HIS A 207 -5.61 14.68 -5.07
CA HIS A 207 -6.09 15.42 -6.25
C HIS A 207 -7.61 15.58 -6.31
N VAL A 208 -8.38 14.65 -5.71
CA VAL A 208 -9.85 14.67 -5.78
C VAL A 208 -10.48 15.19 -4.49
N ILE A 209 -10.00 14.72 -3.33
CA ILE A 209 -10.53 15.09 -1.99
C ILE A 209 -9.73 16.25 -1.39
N GLY A 210 -8.41 16.31 -1.60
CA GLY A 210 -7.55 17.39 -1.16
C GLY A 210 -7.08 17.32 0.30
N ASN A 211 -7.25 16.18 0.98
CA ASN A 211 -6.77 15.98 2.35
C ASN A 211 -5.27 15.70 2.42
N HIS A 212 -4.68 15.21 1.34
CA HIS A 212 -3.25 14.98 1.19
C HIS A 212 -2.63 15.95 0.19
N ALA A 213 -1.29 16.06 0.20
CA ALA A 213 -0.58 16.81 -0.81
C ALA A 213 -0.83 16.23 -2.23
N PRO A 214 -0.99 17.09 -3.24
CA PRO A 214 -0.81 18.55 -3.27
C PRO A 214 -2.02 19.36 -2.78
N GLY A 215 -3.11 18.74 -2.34
CA GLY A 215 -4.28 19.42 -1.77
C GLY A 215 -5.28 19.92 -2.80
N LEU A 216 -5.36 19.27 -3.98
CA LEU A 216 -6.31 19.62 -5.03
C LEU A 216 -7.69 19.02 -4.74
N HIS A 217 -8.73 19.69 -5.22
CA HIS A 217 -10.11 19.26 -5.03
C HIS A 217 -10.86 19.31 -6.37
N ASP A 218 -10.51 18.38 -7.28
CA ASP A 218 -11.06 18.35 -8.62
C ASP A 218 -11.21 16.92 -9.16
N ALA A 219 -12.46 16.45 -9.26
CA ALA A 219 -12.79 15.13 -9.80
C ALA A 219 -12.42 14.96 -11.29
N LYS A 220 -12.23 16.05 -12.06
CA LYS A 220 -11.79 15.98 -13.46
C LYS A 220 -10.36 15.44 -13.58
N LEU A 221 -9.60 15.47 -12.49
CA LEU A 221 -8.23 14.96 -12.45
C LEU A 221 -8.15 13.44 -12.37
N ILE A 222 -9.26 12.73 -12.10
CA ILE A 222 -9.27 11.26 -12.01
C ILE A 222 -8.66 10.64 -13.28
N GLY A 223 -9.14 11.00 -14.46
CA GLY A 223 -8.64 10.46 -15.73
C GLY A 223 -7.15 10.75 -15.96
N PRO A 224 -6.75 12.04 -16.08
CA PRO A 224 -5.37 12.40 -16.38
C PRO A 224 -4.35 11.84 -15.38
N VAL A 225 -4.60 11.96 -14.06
CA VAL A 225 -3.65 11.52 -13.04
C VAL A 225 -3.55 9.99 -13.00
N THR A 226 -4.68 9.26 -13.10
CA THR A 226 -4.66 7.80 -13.22
C THR A 226 -3.77 7.34 -14.37
N HIS A 227 -4.01 7.91 -15.55
CA HIS A 227 -3.29 7.50 -16.76
C HIS A 227 -1.80 7.82 -16.66
N HIS A 228 -1.45 9.00 -16.19
CA HIS A 228 -0.04 9.41 -16.09
C HIS A 228 0.72 8.63 -15.01
N LEU A 229 0.09 8.26 -13.89
CA LEU A 229 0.67 7.36 -12.90
C LEU A 229 0.93 5.96 -13.48
N ASN A 230 -0.03 5.40 -14.22
CA ASN A 230 0.15 4.12 -14.91
C ASN A 230 1.26 4.18 -15.97
N MET A 231 1.30 5.25 -16.77
CA MET A 231 2.37 5.50 -17.74
C MET A 231 3.74 5.59 -17.06
N ALA A 232 3.82 6.34 -15.94
CA ALA A 232 5.05 6.47 -15.17
C ALA A 232 5.54 5.12 -14.64
N GLN A 233 4.62 4.29 -14.15
CA GLN A 233 4.94 2.94 -13.69
C GLN A 233 5.49 2.06 -14.82
N GLY A 234 4.83 2.03 -15.97
CA GLY A 234 5.29 1.25 -17.12
C GLY A 234 6.66 1.71 -17.61
N ARG A 235 6.88 3.02 -17.75
CA ARG A 235 8.18 3.59 -18.13
C ARG A 235 9.28 3.29 -17.13
N ALA A 236 8.98 3.39 -15.83
CA ALA A 236 9.94 3.03 -14.79
C ALA A 236 10.37 1.56 -14.90
N ILE A 237 9.42 0.64 -15.10
CA ILE A 237 9.72 -0.78 -15.30
C ILE A 237 10.61 -0.99 -16.51
N GLN A 238 10.32 -0.35 -17.65
CA GLN A 238 11.15 -0.42 -18.85
C GLN A 238 12.58 0.10 -18.58
N ALA A 239 12.67 1.29 -17.97
CA ALA A 239 13.95 1.93 -17.68
C ALA A 239 14.82 1.11 -16.70
N MET A 240 14.21 0.52 -15.68
CA MET A 240 14.88 -0.34 -14.71
C MET A 240 15.36 -1.66 -15.34
N ARG A 241 14.51 -2.31 -16.11
CA ARG A 241 14.86 -3.58 -16.81
C ARG A 241 15.93 -3.37 -17.86
N ALA A 242 16.01 -2.19 -18.49
CA ALA A 242 17.10 -1.82 -19.39
C ALA A 242 18.46 -1.68 -18.65
N GLN A 243 18.47 -1.37 -17.37
CA GLN A 243 19.69 -1.35 -16.55
C GLN A 243 20.05 -2.76 -16.06
N ARG A 244 19.03 -3.57 -15.65
CA ARG A 244 19.23 -4.88 -15.03
C ARG A 244 18.02 -5.79 -15.28
N ASN A 245 18.30 -7.04 -15.60
CA ASN A 245 17.29 -8.08 -15.87
C ASN A 245 17.00 -9.00 -14.67
N ASP A 246 17.72 -8.81 -13.54
CA ASP A 246 17.62 -9.63 -12.33
C ASP A 246 16.79 -8.97 -11.20
N LEU A 247 15.97 -8.01 -11.57
CA LEU A 247 15.10 -7.29 -10.63
C LEU A 247 13.72 -7.96 -10.51
N THR A 248 13.14 -7.84 -9.33
CA THR A 248 11.76 -8.20 -9.00
C THR A 248 10.97 -6.91 -8.80
N ILE A 249 10.06 -6.57 -9.71
CA ILE A 249 9.39 -5.27 -9.75
C ILE A 249 7.87 -5.47 -9.72
N GLY A 250 7.18 -4.72 -8.86
CA GLY A 250 5.72 -4.71 -8.79
C GLY A 250 5.15 -3.38 -8.32
N PRO A 251 3.83 -3.20 -8.40
CA PRO A 251 3.13 -2.08 -7.76
C PRO A 251 2.92 -2.34 -6.27
N GLY A 252 2.67 -1.31 -5.47
CA GLY A 252 2.05 -1.40 -4.15
C GLY A 252 0.73 -0.65 -4.18
N LEU A 253 -0.40 -1.32 -4.02
CA LEU A 253 -1.72 -0.73 -4.18
C LEU A 253 -2.56 -0.88 -2.91
N ALA A 254 -3.26 0.18 -2.53
CA ALA A 254 -4.30 0.10 -1.50
C ALA A 254 -5.52 -0.61 -2.09
N LEU A 255 -5.74 -1.85 -1.68
CA LEU A 255 -6.84 -2.68 -2.18
C LEU A 255 -7.83 -2.98 -1.06
N ALA A 256 -9.10 -2.88 -1.39
CA ALA A 256 -10.19 -3.07 -0.44
C ALA A 256 -11.38 -3.76 -1.09
N PRO A 257 -12.18 -4.52 -0.35
CA PRO A 257 -13.51 -4.86 -0.79
C PRO A 257 -14.37 -3.60 -0.85
N VAL A 258 -15.04 -3.38 -1.97
CA VAL A 258 -16.02 -2.29 -2.11
C VAL A 258 -17.42 -2.88 -2.02
N ARG A 259 -18.16 -2.48 -1.00
CA ARG A 259 -19.45 -3.07 -0.64
C ARG A 259 -20.58 -2.04 -0.83
N PRO A 260 -21.77 -2.46 -1.30
CA PRO A 260 -22.93 -1.58 -1.34
C PRO A 260 -23.46 -1.31 0.06
N GLU A 261 -23.94 -0.10 0.32
CA GLU A 261 -24.66 0.23 1.56
C GLU A 261 -25.94 -0.61 1.68
N GLY A 262 -26.22 -1.11 2.90
CA GLY A 262 -27.53 -1.68 3.25
C GLY A 262 -27.66 -3.20 3.14
N GLY A 263 -26.64 -3.96 2.78
CA GLY A 263 -26.60 -5.43 2.86
C GLY A 263 -27.72 -6.22 2.16
N ARG A 264 -28.68 -5.54 1.56
CA ARG A 264 -29.71 -6.09 0.65
C ARG A 264 -29.44 -5.61 -0.75
N ILE A 265 -29.90 -6.37 -1.74
CA ILE A 265 -29.74 -6.04 -3.16
C ILE A 265 -30.44 -4.70 -3.45
N HIS A 266 -29.66 -3.63 -3.46
CA HIS A 266 -30.03 -2.33 -3.96
C HIS A 266 -29.28 -2.08 -5.26
N LEU A 267 -29.86 -2.42 -6.38
CA LEU A 267 -29.23 -2.40 -7.71
C LEU A 267 -28.37 -1.14 -7.96
N LEU A 268 -28.85 0.03 -7.55
CA LEU A 268 -28.10 1.28 -7.74
C LEU A 268 -26.86 1.36 -6.85
N ASN A 269 -26.92 0.86 -5.60
CA ASN A 269 -25.77 0.81 -4.70
C ASN A 269 -24.75 -0.25 -5.17
N ASP A 270 -25.23 -1.38 -5.71
CA ASP A 270 -24.35 -2.39 -6.30
C ASP A 270 -23.59 -1.84 -7.51
N ILE A 271 -24.27 -1.06 -8.38
CA ILE A 271 -23.64 -0.37 -9.51
C ILE A 271 -22.63 0.66 -9.04
N ALA A 272 -22.96 1.45 -8.02
CA ALA A 272 -22.04 2.43 -7.44
C ALA A 272 -20.77 1.77 -6.86
N ALA A 273 -20.96 0.68 -6.09
CA ALA A 273 -19.86 -0.08 -5.54
C ALA A 273 -18.96 -0.67 -6.63
N LEU A 274 -19.53 -1.27 -7.67
CA LEU A 274 -18.79 -1.82 -8.82
C LEU A 274 -18.01 -0.72 -9.56
N ALA A 275 -18.66 0.40 -9.87
CA ALA A 275 -18.00 1.51 -10.58
C ALA A 275 -16.86 2.11 -9.75
N PHE A 276 -17.02 2.24 -8.45
CA PHE A 276 -15.94 2.70 -7.59
C PHE A 276 -14.80 1.68 -7.51
N ASP A 277 -15.09 0.39 -7.39
CA ASP A 277 -14.05 -0.66 -7.41
C ASP A 277 -13.26 -0.67 -8.74
N GLU A 278 -13.93 -0.45 -9.87
CA GLU A 278 -13.25 -0.28 -11.17
C GLU A 278 -12.34 0.95 -11.20
N LEU A 279 -12.70 2.04 -10.54
CA LEU A 279 -11.86 3.25 -10.45
C LEU A 279 -10.76 3.11 -9.42
N TRP A 280 -11.04 2.51 -8.27
CA TRP A 280 -10.08 2.39 -7.17
C TRP A 280 -9.03 1.31 -7.42
N SER A 281 -9.45 0.11 -7.78
CA SER A 281 -8.59 -1.06 -7.98
C SER A 281 -8.33 -1.35 -9.46
N GLY A 282 -9.40 -1.46 -10.23
CA GLY A 282 -9.35 -1.89 -11.64
C GLY A 282 -8.55 -0.94 -12.52
N ALA A 283 -8.69 0.37 -12.33
CA ALA A 283 -8.00 1.39 -13.14
C ALA A 283 -6.46 1.35 -13.01
N PHE A 284 -5.93 0.70 -11.98
CA PHE A 284 -4.49 0.52 -11.77
C PHE A 284 -4.02 -0.92 -12.02
N LEU A 285 -4.85 -1.92 -11.76
CA LEU A 285 -4.49 -3.34 -11.96
C LEU A 285 -4.70 -3.78 -13.42
N ASP A 286 -5.88 -3.51 -13.99
CA ASP A 286 -6.25 -4.02 -15.31
C ASP A 286 -5.29 -3.56 -16.42
N PRO A 287 -4.93 -2.26 -16.55
CA PRO A 287 -4.01 -1.82 -17.59
C PRO A 287 -2.61 -2.41 -17.46
N LEU A 288 -2.14 -2.60 -16.22
CA LEU A 288 -0.83 -3.22 -15.95
C LEU A 288 -0.81 -4.71 -16.30
N LEU A 289 -1.88 -5.45 -15.94
CA LEU A 289 -1.92 -6.91 -16.01
C LEU A 289 -2.60 -7.44 -17.28
N THR A 290 -3.53 -6.67 -17.88
CA THR A 290 -4.33 -7.08 -19.05
C THR A 290 -4.13 -6.19 -20.26
N GLY A 291 -3.50 -5.04 -20.11
CA GLY A 291 -3.31 -4.04 -21.16
C GLY A 291 -4.59 -3.26 -21.52
N LYS A 292 -5.61 -3.25 -20.65
CA LYS A 292 -6.90 -2.56 -20.90
C LYS A 292 -7.43 -1.91 -19.64
N TYR A 293 -8.03 -0.74 -19.77
CA TYR A 293 -8.78 -0.13 -18.68
C TYR A 293 -10.14 -0.79 -18.49
N PRO A 294 -10.68 -0.86 -17.26
CA PRO A 294 -12.05 -1.27 -16.99
C PRO A 294 -13.05 -0.25 -17.54
N LEU A 295 -14.33 -0.65 -17.66
CA LEU A 295 -15.35 0.14 -18.39
C LEU A 295 -15.57 1.53 -17.78
N ALA A 296 -15.73 1.61 -16.44
CA ALA A 296 -15.97 2.89 -15.78
C ALA A 296 -14.78 3.85 -15.93
N ALA A 297 -13.55 3.35 -15.81
CA ALA A 297 -12.36 4.14 -16.02
C ALA A 297 -12.17 4.57 -17.47
N ASN A 298 -12.45 3.68 -18.43
CA ASN A 298 -12.23 3.94 -19.84
C ASN A 298 -13.00 5.17 -20.37
N GLN A 299 -14.21 5.42 -19.85
CA GLN A 299 -14.98 6.60 -20.20
C GLN A 299 -14.32 7.91 -19.73
N MET A 300 -13.70 7.90 -18.55
CA MET A 300 -13.00 9.07 -18.00
C MET A 300 -11.61 9.29 -18.63
N LEU A 301 -11.09 8.30 -19.32
CA LEU A 301 -9.74 8.28 -19.89
C LEU A 301 -9.71 8.50 -21.41
N ALA A 302 -10.88 8.54 -22.08
CA ALA A 302 -10.98 8.54 -23.53
C ALA A 302 -10.16 9.66 -24.22
N ASP A 303 -10.12 10.85 -23.63
CA ASP A 303 -9.39 12.02 -24.18
C ASP A 303 -7.91 12.07 -23.75
N VAL A 304 -7.50 11.19 -22.83
CA VAL A 304 -6.14 11.21 -22.23
C VAL A 304 -5.25 10.15 -22.86
N VAL A 305 -5.80 8.97 -23.13
CA VAL A 305 -5.09 7.81 -23.69
C VAL A 305 -4.72 8.06 -25.16
N LYS A 306 -3.43 7.92 -25.48
CA LYS A 306 -2.91 8.05 -26.85
C LYS A 306 -2.50 6.67 -27.40
N THR A 307 -2.37 6.60 -28.71
CA THR A 307 -1.85 5.41 -29.41
C THR A 307 -0.48 5.03 -28.84
N GLY A 308 -0.32 3.77 -28.45
CA GLY A 308 0.92 3.23 -27.90
C GLY A 308 1.01 3.28 -26.35
N ASP A 309 0.16 4.08 -25.67
CA ASP A 309 0.24 4.20 -24.20
C ASP A 309 0.01 2.87 -23.49
N MET A 310 -0.97 2.08 -23.95
CA MET A 310 -1.28 0.79 -23.31
C MET A 310 -0.13 -0.21 -23.42
N SER A 311 0.63 -0.18 -24.51
CA SER A 311 1.84 -1.02 -24.65
C SER A 311 2.97 -0.57 -23.72
N THR A 312 3.03 0.72 -23.39
CA THR A 312 3.97 1.27 -22.40
C THR A 312 3.56 0.86 -20.97
N ILE A 313 2.27 0.90 -20.64
CA ILE A 313 1.76 0.52 -19.32
C ILE A 313 1.89 -0.99 -19.07
N HIS A 314 1.51 -1.81 -20.06
CA HIS A 314 1.48 -3.26 -19.95
C HIS A 314 2.88 -3.88 -20.08
N GLN A 315 3.74 -3.63 -19.07
CA GLN A 315 5.09 -4.19 -19.00
C GLN A 315 5.18 -5.50 -18.21
N GLY A 316 4.06 -5.93 -17.61
CA GLY A 316 4.04 -7.01 -16.64
C GLY A 316 4.71 -6.63 -15.33
N CYS A 317 4.35 -7.31 -14.27
CA CYS A 317 4.99 -7.19 -12.97
C CYS A 317 5.31 -8.58 -12.42
N ASP A 318 6.32 -8.64 -11.53
CA ASP A 318 6.79 -9.90 -10.96
C ASP A 318 5.98 -10.30 -9.70
N PHE A 319 5.31 -9.34 -9.07
CA PHE A 319 4.40 -9.51 -7.94
C PHE A 319 3.40 -8.35 -7.85
N ILE A 320 2.33 -8.55 -7.09
CA ILE A 320 1.41 -7.48 -6.69
C ILE A 320 1.58 -7.24 -5.20
N GLY A 321 1.97 -6.02 -4.83
CA GLY A 321 1.97 -5.55 -3.45
C GLY A 321 0.56 -5.11 -3.03
N VAL A 322 0.08 -5.68 -1.94
CA VAL A 322 -1.25 -5.42 -1.37
C VAL A 322 -1.10 -4.63 -0.09
N ASN A 323 -1.58 -3.40 -0.08
CA ASN A 323 -1.79 -2.63 1.14
C ASN A 323 -3.26 -2.78 1.51
N TYR A 324 -3.54 -3.24 2.74
CA TYR A 324 -4.91 -3.46 3.19
C TYR A 324 -5.13 -2.91 4.60
N TYR A 325 -6.17 -2.10 4.76
CA TYR A 325 -6.55 -1.53 6.06
C TYR A 325 -8.02 -1.72 6.40
N THR A 326 -8.93 -1.44 5.45
CA THR A 326 -10.38 -1.36 5.71
C THR A 326 -11.18 -1.60 4.44
N PRO A 327 -12.42 -2.11 4.52
CA PRO A 327 -13.35 -2.11 3.38
C PRO A 327 -13.92 -0.72 3.11
N PHE A 328 -14.47 -0.52 1.91
CA PHE A 328 -15.27 0.64 1.56
C PHE A 328 -16.75 0.29 1.44
N TYR A 329 -17.61 1.27 1.77
CA TYR A 329 -19.05 1.19 1.58
C TYR A 329 -19.50 2.31 0.66
N LEU A 330 -20.27 1.98 -0.38
CA LEU A 330 -20.74 2.92 -1.38
C LEU A 330 -22.26 2.87 -1.50
N LYS A 331 -22.84 4.02 -1.82
CA LYS A 331 -24.24 4.17 -2.23
C LYS A 331 -24.33 4.98 -3.51
N ALA A 332 -25.43 4.82 -4.22
CA ALA A 332 -25.80 5.73 -5.29
C ALA A 332 -26.21 7.07 -4.67
N ASP A 333 -25.57 8.15 -5.09
CA ASP A 333 -25.85 9.50 -4.64
C ASP A 333 -25.92 10.42 -5.86
N PHE A 334 -27.10 10.98 -6.07
CA PHE A 334 -27.38 11.88 -7.20
C PHE A 334 -27.35 13.36 -6.80
N SER A 335 -26.95 13.67 -5.56
CA SER A 335 -26.85 15.05 -5.08
C SER A 335 -25.55 15.74 -5.50
N GLY A 336 -24.54 14.96 -5.92
CA GLY A 336 -23.21 15.44 -6.31
C GLY A 336 -22.94 15.35 -7.82
N PRO A 337 -21.74 15.72 -8.26
CA PRO A 337 -21.34 15.69 -9.67
C PRO A 337 -21.11 14.25 -10.21
N SER A 338 -21.02 13.28 -9.33
CA SER A 338 -20.98 11.85 -9.65
C SER A 338 -22.11 11.13 -8.92
N PHE A 339 -22.55 9.97 -9.44
CA PHE A 339 -23.54 9.14 -8.73
C PHE A 339 -22.91 8.30 -7.60
N LEU A 340 -21.63 8.49 -7.30
CA LEU A 340 -20.89 7.77 -6.26
C LEU A 340 -20.90 8.57 -4.96
N GLY A 341 -21.46 8.00 -3.92
CA GLY A 341 -21.45 8.59 -2.58
C GLY A 341 -20.90 7.61 -1.52
N PRO A 342 -20.32 8.13 -0.44
CA PRO A 342 -19.91 7.29 0.69
C PRO A 342 -21.14 6.62 1.29
N GLY A 343 -21.08 5.30 1.42
CA GLY A 343 -22.08 4.50 2.08
C GLY A 343 -21.84 4.41 3.58
N ARG A 344 -22.89 4.10 4.34
CA ARG A 344 -22.81 3.91 5.78
C ARG A 344 -22.17 2.55 6.08
N THR A 345 -21.13 2.56 6.92
CA THR A 345 -20.56 1.35 7.51
C THR A 345 -21.61 0.68 8.41
N PRO A 346 -21.70 -0.66 8.46
CA PRO A 346 -22.61 -1.36 9.35
C PRO A 346 -22.43 -0.96 10.83
N ASP A 347 -23.50 -0.97 11.59
CA ASP A 347 -23.45 -0.68 13.03
C ASP A 347 -22.69 -1.78 13.78
N GLY A 348 -21.98 -1.40 14.86
CA GLY A 348 -21.32 -2.34 15.75
C GLY A 348 -19.99 -2.90 15.25
N VAL A 349 -19.45 -2.43 14.10
CA VAL A 349 -18.12 -2.83 13.66
C VAL A 349 -17.04 -2.27 14.57
N THR A 350 -16.00 -3.06 14.80
CA THR A 350 -14.80 -2.60 15.54
C THR A 350 -13.96 -1.71 14.64
N ARG A 351 -13.47 -0.58 15.20
CA ARG A 351 -12.60 0.37 14.49
C ARG A 351 -11.31 0.57 15.25
N ASP A 352 -10.25 0.92 14.52
CA ASP A 352 -9.02 1.44 15.08
C ASP A 352 -9.12 2.94 15.41
N ALA A 353 -8.08 3.52 15.96
CA ALA A 353 -8.07 4.94 16.34
C ALA A 353 -8.09 5.91 15.16
N SER A 354 -7.74 5.46 13.96
CA SER A 354 -7.85 6.22 12.71
C SER A 354 -9.23 6.13 12.08
N GLY A 355 -10.13 5.31 12.67
CA GLY A 355 -11.50 5.12 12.20
C GLY A 355 -11.66 3.99 11.18
N HIS A 356 -10.61 3.25 10.85
CA HIS A 356 -10.66 2.10 9.96
C HIS A 356 -11.43 0.94 10.58
N GLU A 357 -12.38 0.38 9.85
CA GLU A 357 -13.02 -0.87 10.24
C GLU A 357 -12.01 -2.02 10.23
N ILE A 358 -12.00 -2.80 11.30
CA ILE A 358 -11.15 -3.99 11.41
C ILE A 358 -11.89 -5.17 10.80
N ASP A 359 -11.54 -5.50 9.56
CA ASP A 359 -12.14 -6.59 8.80
C ASP A 359 -11.08 -7.53 8.20
N PRO A 360 -10.61 -8.54 8.94
CA PRO A 360 -9.65 -9.50 8.41
C PRO A 360 -10.18 -10.30 7.21
N THR A 361 -11.51 -10.49 7.13
CA THR A 361 -12.12 -11.21 6.00
C THR A 361 -12.00 -10.44 4.70
N GLY A 362 -12.01 -9.12 4.78
CA GLY A 362 -11.77 -8.26 3.62
C GLY A 362 -10.38 -8.44 3.02
N LEU A 363 -9.34 -8.65 3.83
CA LEU A 363 -8.01 -9.00 3.31
C LEU A 363 -8.05 -10.35 2.56
N GLN A 364 -8.71 -11.35 3.14
CA GLN A 364 -8.88 -12.64 2.46
C GLN A 364 -9.63 -12.52 1.13
N GLU A 365 -10.71 -11.72 1.10
CA GLU A 365 -11.49 -11.44 -0.12
C GLU A 365 -10.60 -10.82 -1.22
N VAL A 366 -9.78 -9.81 -0.87
CA VAL A 366 -8.84 -9.17 -1.80
C VAL A 366 -7.85 -10.19 -2.36
N LEU A 367 -7.18 -10.97 -1.51
CA LEU A 367 -6.19 -11.94 -1.94
C LEU A 367 -6.80 -13.03 -2.84
N ASN A 368 -7.97 -13.57 -2.48
CA ASN A 368 -8.70 -14.54 -3.29
C ASN A 368 -9.14 -13.96 -4.63
N ARG A 369 -9.60 -12.70 -4.66
CA ARG A 369 -10.00 -12.00 -5.89
C ARG A 369 -8.81 -11.85 -6.83
N LEU A 370 -7.67 -11.36 -6.35
CA LEU A 370 -6.46 -11.23 -7.18
C LEU A 370 -6.03 -12.59 -7.77
N THR A 371 -6.08 -13.64 -6.97
CA THR A 371 -5.78 -15.00 -7.39
C THR A 371 -6.67 -15.45 -8.53
N LYS A 372 -7.97 -15.20 -8.41
CA LYS A 372 -8.98 -15.62 -9.37
C LYS A 372 -8.96 -14.78 -10.66
N ASP A 373 -8.89 -13.45 -10.51
CA ASP A 373 -9.12 -12.52 -11.62
C ASP A 373 -7.85 -12.29 -12.47
N TYR A 374 -6.64 -12.51 -11.90
CA TYR A 374 -5.36 -12.21 -12.56
C TYR A 374 -4.41 -13.42 -12.68
N SER A 375 -4.95 -14.62 -12.91
CA SER A 375 -4.16 -15.84 -13.19
C SER A 375 -3.17 -16.21 -12.08
N ASN A 376 -3.59 -16.02 -10.82
CA ASN A 376 -2.83 -16.39 -9.62
C ASN A 376 -1.42 -15.77 -9.56
N PRO A 377 -1.29 -14.44 -9.51
CA PRO A 377 -0.01 -13.77 -9.43
C PRO A 377 0.68 -14.04 -8.08
N ARG A 378 1.98 -13.75 -8.01
CA ARG A 378 2.68 -13.66 -6.72
C ARG A 378 2.15 -12.45 -5.95
N LEU A 379 1.76 -12.64 -4.69
CA LEU A 379 1.21 -11.63 -3.83
C LEU A 379 2.12 -11.37 -2.63
N ILE A 380 2.27 -10.12 -2.25
CA ILE A 380 2.95 -9.73 -1.01
C ILE A 380 2.02 -8.73 -0.32
N VAL A 381 1.63 -8.99 0.93
CA VAL A 381 0.99 -7.97 1.75
C VAL A 381 2.08 -6.98 2.15
N THR A 382 2.16 -5.87 1.40
CA THR A 382 3.21 -4.86 1.53
C THR A 382 2.94 -3.83 2.61
N GLU A 383 1.67 -3.72 3.04
CA GLU A 383 1.27 -2.99 4.24
C GLU A 383 0.01 -3.60 4.83
N ASN A 384 0.03 -3.79 6.13
CA ASN A 384 -1.14 -4.04 6.96
C ASN A 384 -0.86 -3.62 8.41
N GLY A 385 -1.76 -2.88 9.02
CA GLY A 385 -1.57 -2.35 10.37
C GLY A 385 -2.81 -1.67 10.90
N CYS A 386 -2.79 -1.30 12.17
CA CYS A 386 -3.83 -0.53 12.81
C CYS A 386 -3.24 0.56 13.70
N SER A 387 -3.96 1.66 13.82
CA SER A 387 -3.63 2.70 14.79
C SER A 387 -4.11 2.29 16.18
N ASP A 388 -3.21 2.36 17.16
CA ASP A 388 -3.58 2.04 18.55
C ASP A 388 -4.59 3.04 19.10
N PRO A 389 -5.52 2.61 19.96
CA PRO A 389 -6.31 3.53 20.77
C PRO A 389 -5.38 4.47 21.55
N LEU A 390 -5.73 5.75 21.57
CA LEU A 390 -4.98 6.72 22.35
C LEU A 390 -5.07 6.38 23.85
N GLY A 391 -3.93 6.36 24.51
CA GLY A 391 -3.80 6.04 25.92
C GLY A 391 -2.56 6.67 26.53
N ASP A 392 -2.30 6.39 27.79
CA ASP A 392 -1.03 6.74 28.40
C ASP A 392 0.12 5.90 27.82
N HIS A 393 1.35 6.23 28.21
CA HIS A 393 2.55 5.56 27.70
C HIS A 393 2.52 4.04 27.96
N ALA A 394 2.03 3.60 29.11
CA ALA A 394 1.95 2.18 29.45
C ALA A 394 0.94 1.45 28.52
N ALA A 395 -0.20 2.04 28.25
CA ALA A 395 -1.19 1.49 27.32
C ALA A 395 -0.67 1.43 25.87
N ILE A 396 0.14 2.41 25.44
CA ILE A 396 0.78 2.42 24.11
C ILE A 396 1.78 1.26 23.98
N ILE A 397 2.49 0.91 25.06
CA ILE A 397 3.48 -0.18 25.07
C ILE A 397 2.79 -1.55 25.16
N ASP A 398 1.72 -1.69 25.95
CA ASP A 398 0.95 -2.94 26.10
C ASP A 398 -0.14 -3.03 24.99
N ASP A 399 0.26 -2.97 23.75
CA ASP A 399 -0.61 -2.88 22.56
C ASP A 399 -1.27 -4.22 22.16
N GLU A 400 -1.94 -4.87 23.11
CA GLU A 400 -2.73 -6.11 22.91
C GLU A 400 -3.76 -5.98 21.78
N PHE A 401 -4.28 -4.78 21.54
CA PHE A 401 -5.20 -4.49 20.45
C PHE A 401 -4.55 -4.81 19.10
N ARG A 402 -3.29 -4.37 18.89
CA ARG A 402 -2.50 -4.64 17.69
C ARG A 402 -2.20 -6.11 17.52
N ILE A 403 -1.88 -6.82 18.61
CA ILE A 403 -1.65 -8.27 18.57
C ILE A 403 -2.90 -9.00 18.06
N ARG A 404 -4.07 -8.63 18.58
CA ARG A 404 -5.36 -9.20 18.10
C ARG A 404 -5.61 -8.90 16.63
N TYR A 405 -5.38 -7.65 16.21
CA TYR A 405 -5.49 -7.22 14.82
C TYR A 405 -4.59 -8.06 13.91
N LEU A 406 -3.28 -8.07 14.17
CA LEU A 406 -2.30 -8.79 13.36
C LEU A 406 -2.57 -10.30 13.33
N SER A 407 -2.92 -10.89 14.48
CA SER A 407 -3.27 -12.31 14.56
C SER A 407 -4.46 -12.66 13.66
N ALA A 408 -5.50 -11.82 13.64
CA ALA A 408 -6.68 -12.04 12.82
C ALA A 408 -6.35 -11.91 11.31
N HIS A 409 -5.57 -10.89 10.92
CA HIS A 409 -5.17 -10.68 9.52
C HIS A 409 -4.20 -11.76 9.03
N LEU A 410 -3.26 -12.22 9.85
CA LEU A 410 -2.39 -13.35 9.48
C LEU A 410 -3.19 -14.65 9.28
N ARG A 411 -4.27 -14.87 10.04
CA ARG A 411 -5.19 -16.00 9.80
C ARG A 411 -5.90 -15.86 8.46
N ALA A 412 -6.33 -14.66 8.11
CA ALA A 412 -6.94 -14.37 6.82
C ALA A 412 -5.97 -14.64 5.65
N VAL A 413 -4.69 -14.25 5.81
CA VAL A 413 -3.64 -14.60 4.84
C VAL A 413 -3.49 -16.11 4.70
N MET A 414 -3.38 -16.86 5.82
CA MET A 414 -3.29 -18.31 5.78
C MET A 414 -4.50 -18.96 5.09
N GLN A 415 -5.70 -18.43 5.34
CA GLN A 415 -6.91 -18.93 4.70
C GLN A 415 -6.90 -18.65 3.17
N ALA A 416 -6.42 -17.48 2.75
CA ALA A 416 -6.24 -17.20 1.33
C ALA A 416 -5.21 -18.14 0.69
N MET A 417 -4.11 -18.44 1.39
CA MET A 417 -3.11 -19.42 0.91
C MET A 417 -3.70 -20.83 0.80
N ASP A 418 -4.57 -21.26 1.73
CA ASP A 418 -5.28 -22.53 1.62
C ASP A 418 -6.22 -22.56 0.41
N ASN A 419 -6.79 -21.40 0.03
CA ASN A 419 -7.63 -21.26 -1.15
C ASN A 419 -6.80 -21.17 -2.45
N GLY A 420 -5.46 -21.28 -2.37
CA GLY A 420 -4.54 -21.33 -3.50
C GLY A 420 -3.86 -19.99 -3.82
N SER A 421 -4.05 -18.93 -3.02
CA SER A 421 -3.36 -17.65 -3.22
C SER A 421 -1.85 -17.78 -2.95
N ARG A 422 -1.03 -17.27 -3.85
CA ARG A 422 0.45 -17.30 -3.75
C ARG A 422 0.97 -16.13 -2.92
N VAL A 423 0.66 -16.09 -1.64
CA VAL A 423 1.14 -15.03 -0.74
C VAL A 423 2.52 -15.40 -0.22
N GLU A 424 3.52 -14.56 -0.51
CA GLU A 424 4.94 -14.83 -0.22
C GLU A 424 5.50 -13.98 0.93
N GLY A 425 4.73 -13.01 1.46
CA GLY A 425 5.21 -12.17 2.55
C GLY A 425 4.12 -11.29 3.15
N PHE A 426 4.44 -10.77 4.34
CA PHE A 426 3.58 -9.89 5.11
C PHE A 426 4.44 -8.82 5.82
N PHE A 427 4.11 -7.55 5.57
CA PHE A 427 4.81 -6.39 6.11
C PHE A 427 3.87 -5.59 6.99
N VAL A 428 4.23 -5.43 8.24
CA VAL A 428 3.47 -4.58 9.18
C VAL A 428 3.73 -3.12 8.87
N TRP A 429 2.69 -2.32 8.74
CA TRP A 429 2.77 -0.88 8.82
C TRP A 429 2.54 -0.46 10.27
N SER A 430 3.57 0.00 10.97
CA SER A 430 4.94 0.30 10.55
C SER A 430 5.98 -0.18 11.58
N LEU A 431 7.27 0.00 11.32
CA LEU A 431 8.30 -0.29 12.31
C LEU A 431 8.19 0.66 13.51
N LEU A 432 8.19 1.96 13.26
CA LEU A 432 8.16 3.02 14.26
C LEU A 432 6.83 3.77 14.22
N ASP A 433 6.34 4.23 15.37
CA ASP A 433 5.38 5.31 15.38
C ASP A 433 6.00 6.51 14.68
N ASN A 434 5.32 7.05 13.66
CA ASN A 434 5.90 8.05 12.79
C ASN A 434 4.93 9.21 12.54
N TRP A 435 5.27 10.12 11.65
CA TRP A 435 4.43 11.22 11.24
C TRP A 435 3.42 10.75 10.18
N GLU A 436 2.14 10.59 10.58
CA GLU A 436 1.09 9.97 9.76
C GLU A 436 0.36 11.01 8.91
N TRP A 437 1.05 11.57 7.94
CA TRP A 437 0.55 12.48 6.93
C TRP A 437 -0.27 13.66 7.52
N ASP A 438 -1.50 13.88 7.06
CA ASP A 438 -2.39 14.92 7.59
C ASP A 438 -2.82 14.70 9.05
N LEU A 439 -2.66 13.50 9.58
CA LEU A 439 -2.90 13.19 11.00
C LEU A 439 -1.73 13.60 11.93
N GLY A 440 -0.55 13.89 11.38
CA GLY A 440 0.63 14.21 12.18
C GLY A 440 1.03 13.06 13.10
N PHE A 441 1.32 13.34 14.36
CA PHE A 441 1.69 12.33 15.36
C PHE A 441 0.51 11.75 16.15
N THR A 442 -0.73 12.06 15.76
CA THR A 442 -1.94 11.59 16.48
C THR A 442 -2.26 10.11 16.23
N SER A 443 -1.70 9.49 15.20
CA SER A 443 -1.89 8.07 14.88
C SER A 443 -0.63 7.26 15.12
N LYS A 444 -0.78 6.09 15.77
CA LYS A 444 0.34 5.25 16.23
C LYS A 444 0.25 3.85 15.60
N PHE A 445 0.95 3.67 14.48
CA PHE A 445 0.97 2.40 13.74
C PHE A 445 2.17 1.50 14.05
N GLY A 446 3.21 2.04 14.70
CA GLY A 446 4.49 1.36 14.90
C GLY A 446 4.41 0.14 15.82
N LEU A 447 5.25 -0.86 15.54
CA LEU A 447 5.60 -1.91 16.51
C LEU A 447 6.51 -1.37 17.61
N VAL A 448 7.17 -0.25 17.37
CA VAL A 448 8.06 0.44 18.30
C VAL A 448 7.53 1.85 18.53
N ALA A 449 7.29 2.21 19.76
CA ALA A 449 6.91 3.56 20.14
C ALA A 449 8.11 4.51 19.96
N GLN A 450 7.82 5.69 19.41
CA GLN A 450 8.79 6.76 19.18
C GLN A 450 8.41 7.99 19.98
N ASN A 451 9.32 8.44 20.86
CA ASN A 451 9.19 9.75 21.51
C ASN A 451 9.83 10.81 20.62
N VAL A 452 9.02 11.69 20.05
CA VAL A 452 9.46 12.72 19.09
C VAL A 452 10.45 13.71 19.70
N ASN A 453 10.31 14.01 21.02
CA ASN A 453 11.13 15.03 21.69
C ASN A 453 12.51 14.49 22.12
N THR A 454 12.56 13.24 22.60
CA THR A 454 13.80 12.62 23.08
C THR A 454 14.47 11.72 22.05
N GLY A 455 13.70 11.30 21.02
CA GLY A 455 14.13 10.30 20.04
C GLY A 455 14.18 8.88 20.63
N GLU A 456 13.69 8.65 21.84
CA GLU A 456 13.64 7.32 22.45
C GLU A 456 12.73 6.38 21.67
N ARG A 457 13.18 5.13 21.52
CA ARG A 457 12.48 4.05 20.80
C ARG A 457 12.24 2.90 21.76
N THR A 458 10.96 2.64 22.04
CA THR A 458 10.54 1.61 22.99
C THR A 458 9.76 0.52 22.26
N PRO A 459 10.28 -0.71 22.12
CA PRO A 459 9.54 -1.82 21.54
C PRO A 459 8.22 -2.06 22.29
N LYS A 460 7.12 -2.20 21.57
CA LYS A 460 5.81 -2.51 22.11
C LYS A 460 5.65 -4.03 22.29
N LYS A 461 4.61 -4.47 22.96
CA LYS A 461 4.32 -5.89 23.17
C LYS A 461 4.13 -6.62 21.85
N SER A 462 3.48 -5.99 20.87
CA SER A 462 3.30 -6.53 19.52
C SER A 462 4.63 -6.76 18.79
N TYR A 463 5.65 -5.99 19.08
CA TYR A 463 6.99 -6.20 18.52
C TYR A 463 7.57 -7.57 18.91
N ALA A 464 7.55 -7.90 20.20
CA ALA A 464 8.02 -9.21 20.68
C ALA A 464 7.15 -10.35 20.14
N TRP A 465 5.83 -10.18 20.15
CA TRP A 465 4.89 -11.14 19.60
C TRP A 465 5.12 -11.40 18.10
N PHE A 466 5.35 -10.36 17.31
CA PHE A 466 5.60 -10.51 15.88
C PHE A 466 6.98 -11.12 15.59
N ALA A 467 7.97 -10.83 16.45
CA ALA A 467 9.29 -11.48 16.40
C ALA A 467 9.19 -13.01 16.56
N ASP A 468 8.40 -13.48 17.52
CA ASP A 468 8.16 -14.92 17.72
C ASP A 468 7.52 -15.57 16.49
N ILE A 469 6.57 -14.88 15.84
CA ILE A 469 5.96 -15.34 14.59
C ILE A 469 7.01 -15.41 13.46
N ALA A 470 7.81 -14.35 13.32
CA ALA A 470 8.83 -14.28 12.26
C ALA A 470 9.90 -15.37 12.42
N GLU A 471 10.32 -15.65 13.65
CA GLU A 471 11.31 -16.69 13.96
C GLU A 471 10.77 -18.11 13.75
N THR A 472 9.55 -18.36 14.23
CA THR A 472 8.99 -19.72 14.26
C THR A 472 8.15 -20.05 13.02
N GLY A 473 7.59 -19.04 12.34
CA GLY A 473 6.57 -19.20 11.33
C GLY A 473 5.23 -19.70 11.88
N LEU A 474 5.09 -19.83 13.21
CA LEU A 474 3.90 -20.38 13.85
C LEU A 474 2.95 -19.27 14.30
N LEU A 475 1.70 -19.36 13.90
CA LEU A 475 0.66 -18.45 14.38
C LEU A 475 -0.04 -19.09 15.60
N PRO A 476 0.12 -18.51 16.81
CA PRO A 476 -0.51 -19.01 18.02
C PRO A 476 -2.04 -19.00 17.89
N ARG A 477 -2.69 -19.90 18.63
CA ARG A 477 -4.15 -19.83 18.78
C ARG A 477 -4.51 -18.57 19.54
N LEU A 478 -5.60 -17.90 19.13
CA LEU A 478 -6.21 -16.88 19.97
C LEU A 478 -6.79 -17.61 21.20
N THR A 479 -6.16 -17.47 22.33
CA THR A 479 -6.81 -17.74 23.61
C THR A 479 -7.83 -16.62 23.81
N VAL A 480 -9.08 -16.88 23.43
CA VAL A 480 -10.19 -16.00 23.81
C VAL A 480 -10.29 -16.12 25.33
N ALA A 481 -9.82 -15.10 26.05
CA ALA A 481 -10.13 -14.99 27.47
C ALA A 481 -11.65 -15.06 27.63
N PRO A 482 -12.19 -15.91 28.50
CA PRO A 482 -13.62 -15.99 28.69
C PRO A 482 -14.12 -14.59 29.09
N ARG A 483 -15.17 -14.08 28.40
CA ARG A 483 -15.85 -12.86 28.84
C ARG A 483 -16.16 -13.05 30.30
N LYS A 484 -15.59 -12.23 31.18
CA LYS A 484 -16.07 -12.13 32.57
C LYS A 484 -17.53 -11.70 32.44
N GLY A 485 -18.43 -12.64 32.73
CA GLY A 485 -19.86 -12.38 32.78
C GLY A 485 -20.06 -11.25 33.75
N GLY A 486 -20.59 -10.13 33.28
CA GLY A 486 -21.10 -9.08 34.11
C GLY A 486 -22.30 -9.63 34.85
N SER A 487 -22.20 -9.72 36.15
CA SER A 487 -23.31 -9.88 37.09
C SER A 487 -24.00 -8.54 37.24
#